data_142c80216ad795a680707c3059b8be25
#
_entry.id   142c80216ad795a680707c3059b8be25
#
_cell.length_a   1.000
_cell.length_b   1.000
_cell.length_c   1.000
_cell.angle_alpha   90.00
_cell.angle_beta   90.00
_cell.angle_gamma   90.00
#
_symmetry.space_group_name_H-M   'P 1'
#
loop_
_entity.id
_entity.type
_entity.pdbx_description
1 polymer ?
#
loop_
_entity_poly.entity_id
_entity_poly.type
_entity_poly.pdbx_seq_one_letter_code
_entity_poly.pdbx_strand_id
1 'polypeptide(L)'
;MKPITRRSALTLGGIGAALIATGGVGLLTTTSGIGSQGVTSSGGSALRQPKLLRSRNGALSLDLRVEQLHVLIGATNVQAMTYGGSLPGPTLMVDPGDVLSINLDNRLSSPTNLHTHGLHVSPEGSSDNVLRRIDSGTSGQYRYAIPPDHPPGVFWYHPHHHGMAADQVFGGLYGAIIVQDSAPIEVAQERILIVSDMTFDAAGQISSPSPMDKMNGREGSTLLLNGQVGATLAAHPGDRERWRIVNACTSRYLDLRLDSQGLQLLGNDSGRLAEARSVQQLLLAPGNRADVLVTMKQGTSSLRTVSVDRGSSGGMGGSSDSSSSDIARLTVAGAATTPAPAVAIQAVPRDLRTVNADRARTLTLAMPMGGMGGSGIGGFTIDGRSFDPSRIDQRVPAGAVEEWTIVNRSPMDHPFHLHVWPMQVLRVGSETIGPAEWQDVVNIPAHSSSQVRIAFDDFTGTSVFHCHILDHEDQGMMGLIAVA
;
A
#
# COMPACT_ATOMS: atom_id res chain seq x y z
N MET A 1 5.88 66.09 -10.97
CA MET A 1 4.61 65.43 -11.39
C MET A 1 3.49 66.43 -11.29
N LYS A 2 2.75 66.70 -12.36
CA LYS A 2 1.57 67.59 -12.30
C LYS A 2 0.40 66.84 -11.65
N PRO A 3 -0.37 67.47 -10.76
CA PRO A 3 -1.49 66.82 -10.10
C PRO A 3 -2.62 66.48 -11.10
N ILE A 4 -3.17 65.26 -10.98
CA ILE A 4 -4.28 64.79 -11.78
C ILE A 4 -5.56 65.55 -11.36
N THR A 5 -6.26 66.18 -12.32
CA THR A 5 -7.50 66.90 -12.03
C THR A 5 -8.68 65.95 -11.83
N ARG A 6 -9.70 66.39 -11.05
CA ARG A 6 -10.92 65.59 -10.83
C ARG A 6 -11.59 65.13 -12.11
N ARG A 7 -11.48 65.91 -13.19
CA ARG A 7 -12.04 65.57 -14.51
C ARG A 7 -11.30 64.42 -15.18
N SER A 8 -9.96 64.40 -15.06
CA SER A 8 -9.12 63.27 -15.57
C SER A 8 -9.32 61.99 -14.77
N ALA A 9 -9.57 62.05 -13.47
CA ALA A 9 -9.91 60.89 -12.65
C ALA A 9 -11.28 60.28 -13.01
N LEU A 10 -12.26 61.12 -13.32
CA LEU A 10 -13.60 60.66 -13.75
C LEU A 10 -13.57 60.04 -15.15
N THR A 11 -12.75 60.56 -16.07
CA THR A 11 -12.59 59.97 -17.40
C THR A 11 -11.89 58.60 -17.35
N LEU A 12 -10.85 58.49 -16.54
CA LEU A 12 -10.16 57.21 -16.28
C LEU A 12 -11.07 56.17 -15.57
N GLY A 13 -11.89 56.62 -14.61
CA GLY A 13 -12.84 55.77 -13.91
C GLY A 13 -13.99 55.32 -14.88
N GLY A 14 -14.43 56.20 -15.78
CA GLY A 14 -15.47 55.83 -16.79
C GLY A 14 -14.98 54.81 -17.81
N ILE A 15 -13.74 54.93 -18.26
CA ILE A 15 -13.14 53.95 -19.19
C ILE A 15 -12.93 52.62 -18.49
N GLY A 16 -12.51 52.60 -17.21
CA GLY A 16 -12.40 51.36 -16.42
C GLY A 16 -13.73 50.64 -16.22
N ALA A 17 -14.79 51.41 -15.93
CA ALA A 17 -16.14 50.82 -15.79
C ALA A 17 -16.71 50.32 -17.12
N ALA A 18 -16.42 50.96 -18.26
CA ALA A 18 -16.84 50.49 -19.57
C ALA A 18 -16.10 49.19 -19.97
N LEU A 19 -14.81 49.04 -19.65
CA LEU A 19 -14.02 47.83 -19.90
C LEU A 19 -14.49 46.66 -19.02
N ILE A 20 -14.89 46.91 -17.78
CA ILE A 20 -15.46 45.89 -16.89
C ILE A 20 -16.84 45.46 -17.40
N ALA A 21 -17.69 46.37 -17.88
CA ALA A 21 -18.99 46.06 -18.44
C ALA A 21 -18.87 45.23 -19.73
N THR A 22 -17.94 45.59 -20.63
CA THR A 22 -17.75 44.84 -21.88
C THR A 22 -17.00 43.52 -21.62
N GLY A 23 -16.07 43.46 -20.68
CA GLY A 23 -15.44 42.22 -20.24
C GLY A 23 -16.44 41.28 -19.53
N GLY A 24 -17.33 41.83 -18.69
CA GLY A 24 -18.37 41.07 -18.01
C GLY A 24 -19.39 40.46 -18.96
N VAL A 25 -19.82 41.20 -20.01
CA VAL A 25 -20.74 40.64 -21.02
C VAL A 25 -20.06 39.57 -21.90
N GLY A 26 -18.79 39.74 -22.24
CA GLY A 26 -18.00 38.72 -22.93
C GLY A 26 -17.80 37.45 -22.08
N LEU A 27 -17.56 37.60 -20.78
CA LEU A 27 -17.47 36.48 -19.84
C LEU A 27 -18.84 35.81 -19.61
N LEU A 28 -19.94 36.60 -19.53
CA LEU A 28 -21.28 36.06 -19.36
C LEU A 28 -21.78 35.31 -20.61
N THR A 29 -21.36 35.68 -21.81
CA THR A 29 -21.72 34.96 -23.03
C THR A 29 -20.87 33.70 -23.27
N THR A 30 -19.66 33.62 -22.68
CA THR A 30 -18.87 32.38 -22.67
C THR A 30 -19.12 31.50 -21.44
N THR A 31 -19.70 32.07 -20.34
CA THR A 31 -19.99 31.33 -19.10
C THR A 31 -21.45 30.87 -19.01
N SER A 32 -22.29 31.05 -20.01
CA SER A 32 -23.59 30.35 -20.05
C SER A 32 -23.46 28.81 -20.17
N GLY A 33 -22.27 28.27 -20.05
CA GLY A 33 -21.96 26.84 -19.89
C GLY A 33 -21.16 26.49 -18.66
N ILE A 34 -20.74 27.47 -17.84
CA ILE A 34 -20.01 27.19 -16.57
C ILE A 34 -20.90 27.70 -15.43
N GLY A 35 -21.96 26.96 -15.14
CA GLY A 35 -22.51 26.97 -13.80
C GLY A 35 -21.36 26.59 -12.84
N SER A 36 -21.29 27.25 -11.69
CA SER A 36 -20.51 26.78 -10.56
C SER A 36 -21.11 25.46 -10.04
N GLN A 37 -21.05 24.45 -10.87
CA GLN A 37 -21.09 23.09 -10.44
C GLN A 37 -19.65 22.81 -10.00
N GLY A 38 -19.48 22.49 -8.72
CA GLY A 38 -18.29 21.81 -8.29
C GLY A 38 -17.94 20.77 -9.35
N VAL A 39 -16.69 20.67 -9.73
CA VAL A 39 -16.24 19.71 -10.74
C VAL A 39 -16.64 18.31 -10.25
N THR A 40 -17.88 17.93 -10.49
CA THR A 40 -18.25 16.54 -10.53
C THR A 40 -17.59 16.02 -11.80
N SER A 41 -16.45 15.39 -11.65
CA SER A 41 -15.84 14.56 -12.69
C SER A 41 -16.80 13.40 -12.99
N SER A 42 -17.86 13.67 -13.71
CA SER A 42 -18.86 12.68 -14.16
C SER A 42 -18.35 11.88 -15.37
N GLY A 43 -17.10 11.44 -15.34
CA GLY A 43 -16.51 10.73 -16.46
C GLY A 43 -15.20 10.02 -16.09
N GLY A 44 -15.19 9.25 -15.01
CA GLY A 44 -14.08 8.32 -14.76
C GLY A 44 -13.98 7.26 -15.86
N SER A 45 -12.76 6.83 -16.19
CA SER A 45 -12.56 5.72 -17.12
C SER A 45 -12.84 4.38 -16.44
N ALA A 46 -13.28 3.37 -17.21
CA ALA A 46 -13.44 2.01 -16.69
C ALA A 46 -12.14 1.52 -16.05
N LEU A 47 -12.26 0.85 -14.90
CA LEU A 47 -11.12 0.31 -14.19
C LEU A 47 -10.36 -0.70 -15.07
N ARG A 48 -9.10 -0.41 -15.33
CA ARG A 48 -8.19 -1.33 -16.03
C ARG A 48 -7.59 -2.30 -15.01
N GLN A 49 -7.63 -3.58 -15.34
CA GLN A 49 -6.92 -4.59 -14.56
C GLN A 49 -5.45 -4.63 -14.99
N PRO A 50 -4.50 -4.81 -14.05
CA PRO A 50 -3.11 -5.05 -14.40
C PRO A 50 -2.99 -6.30 -15.31
N LYS A 51 -1.97 -6.32 -16.16
CA LYS A 51 -1.69 -7.49 -16.99
C LYS A 51 -1.49 -8.72 -16.09
N LEU A 52 -2.24 -9.78 -16.35
CA LEU A 52 -2.17 -11.01 -15.58
C LEU A 52 -1.20 -12.01 -16.25
N LEU A 53 -0.20 -12.45 -15.50
CA LEU A 53 0.72 -13.52 -15.86
C LEU A 53 0.48 -14.70 -14.94
N ARG A 54 0.15 -15.87 -15.50
CA ARG A 54 -0.17 -17.10 -14.75
C ARG A 54 0.94 -18.13 -14.90
N SER A 55 1.22 -18.85 -13.82
CA SER A 55 2.05 -20.05 -13.88
C SER A 55 1.43 -21.12 -14.78
N ARG A 56 2.27 -21.94 -15.34
CA ARG A 56 1.89 -23.12 -16.15
C ARG A 56 2.86 -24.24 -15.86
N ASN A 57 2.31 -25.45 -15.66
CA ASN A 57 3.09 -26.67 -15.39
C ASN A 57 4.10 -26.47 -14.22
N GLY A 58 3.65 -25.86 -13.13
CA GLY A 58 4.47 -25.70 -11.94
C GLY A 58 5.46 -24.51 -11.97
N ALA A 59 5.37 -23.61 -12.95
CA ALA A 59 6.32 -22.50 -13.05
C ALA A 59 5.74 -21.23 -13.69
N LEU A 60 6.24 -20.08 -13.26
CA LEU A 60 6.10 -18.80 -13.94
C LEU A 60 7.50 -18.19 -14.11
N SER A 61 7.88 -17.93 -15.36
CA SER A 61 9.16 -17.27 -15.67
C SER A 61 8.92 -16.03 -16.50
N LEU A 62 9.57 -14.91 -16.14
CA LEU A 62 9.43 -13.64 -16.84
C LEU A 62 10.70 -12.77 -16.77
N ASP A 63 10.87 -11.92 -17.79
CA ASP A 63 11.75 -10.77 -17.73
C ASP A 63 10.95 -9.57 -17.21
N LEU A 64 11.40 -8.98 -16.11
CA LEU A 64 10.78 -7.83 -15.49
C LEU A 64 11.72 -6.62 -15.61
N ARG A 65 11.45 -5.79 -16.60
CA ARG A 65 12.21 -4.56 -16.80
C ARG A 65 11.76 -3.50 -15.80
N VAL A 66 12.72 -2.81 -15.19
CA VAL A 66 12.51 -1.66 -14.30
C VAL A 66 13.00 -0.43 -15.04
N GLU A 67 12.10 0.47 -15.38
CA GLU A 67 12.43 1.64 -16.20
C GLU A 67 11.52 2.83 -15.89
N GLN A 68 12.02 4.03 -16.21
CA GLN A 68 11.23 5.26 -16.07
C GLN A 68 10.56 5.58 -17.39
N LEU A 69 9.24 5.73 -17.40
CA LEU A 69 8.43 5.99 -18.58
C LEU A 69 7.41 7.09 -18.33
N HIS A 70 6.92 7.69 -19.40
CA HIS A 70 5.76 8.57 -19.33
C HIS A 70 4.47 7.75 -19.27
N VAL A 71 3.71 7.89 -18.17
CA VAL A 71 2.42 7.23 -17.95
C VAL A 71 1.34 8.29 -17.83
N LEU A 72 0.22 8.11 -18.54
CA LEU A 72 -0.92 9.02 -18.45
C LEU A 72 -1.70 8.76 -17.15
N ILE A 73 -1.63 9.70 -16.21
CA ILE A 73 -2.37 9.70 -14.94
C ILE A 73 -3.36 10.86 -14.95
N GLY A 74 -4.65 10.55 -15.00
CA GLY A 74 -5.67 11.57 -15.26
C GLY A 74 -5.43 12.26 -16.62
N ALA A 75 -5.14 13.56 -16.59
CA ALA A 75 -4.80 14.34 -17.78
C ALA A 75 -3.29 14.65 -17.90
N THR A 76 -2.47 14.20 -16.95
CA THR A 76 -1.05 14.53 -16.87
C THR A 76 -0.20 13.34 -17.35
N ASN A 77 0.81 13.64 -18.16
CA ASN A 77 1.79 12.65 -18.62
C ASN A 77 2.94 12.59 -17.61
N VAL A 78 2.84 11.68 -16.64
CA VAL A 78 3.74 11.60 -15.49
C VAL A 78 4.95 10.72 -15.80
N GLN A 79 6.14 11.18 -15.44
CA GLN A 79 7.38 10.41 -15.56
C GLN A 79 7.49 9.42 -14.38
N ALA A 80 6.83 8.28 -14.48
CA ALA A 80 6.77 7.26 -13.45
C ALA A 80 7.81 6.16 -13.65
N MET A 81 8.19 5.51 -12.56
CA MET A 81 8.93 4.25 -12.61
C MET A 81 7.95 3.10 -12.83
N THR A 82 8.31 2.14 -13.66
CA THR A 82 7.41 1.06 -14.08
C THR A 82 8.07 -0.30 -13.99
N TYR A 83 7.27 -1.32 -13.68
CA TYR A 83 7.63 -2.71 -13.91
C TYR A 83 7.01 -3.20 -15.22
N GLY A 84 7.86 -3.64 -16.16
CA GLY A 84 7.41 -4.16 -17.44
C GLY A 84 6.62 -3.16 -18.29
N GLY A 85 6.91 -1.87 -18.15
CA GLY A 85 6.32 -0.77 -18.94
C GLY A 85 4.90 -0.40 -18.50
N SER A 86 4.42 -0.80 -17.32
CA SER A 86 3.09 -0.50 -16.82
C SER A 86 3.09 -0.03 -15.37
N LEU A 87 2.03 0.69 -14.99
CA LEU A 87 1.72 1.15 -13.64
C LEU A 87 0.27 0.77 -13.30
N PRO A 88 0.06 -0.13 -12.32
CA PRO A 88 1.06 -0.97 -11.66
C PRO A 88 1.72 -1.98 -12.60
N GLY A 89 2.77 -2.64 -12.11
CA GLY A 89 3.38 -3.78 -12.77
C GLY A 89 2.41 -4.96 -12.97
N PRO A 90 2.78 -5.99 -13.75
CA PRO A 90 1.90 -7.14 -13.99
C PRO A 90 1.52 -7.86 -12.69
N THR A 91 0.30 -8.39 -12.62
CA THR A 91 -0.09 -9.32 -11.57
C THR A 91 0.49 -10.70 -11.87
N LEU A 92 1.24 -11.24 -10.93
CA LEU A 92 1.83 -12.58 -11.00
C LEU A 92 0.91 -13.57 -10.26
N MET A 93 0.40 -14.57 -10.95
CA MET A 93 -0.49 -15.55 -10.36
C MET A 93 0.17 -16.92 -10.38
N VAL A 94 0.33 -17.51 -9.22
CA VAL A 94 1.00 -18.79 -8.98
C VAL A 94 0.13 -19.72 -8.14
N ASP A 95 0.40 -21.01 -8.23
CA ASP A 95 -0.19 -22.02 -7.36
C ASP A 95 0.79 -22.39 -6.23
N PRO A 96 0.32 -22.85 -5.06
CA PRO A 96 1.20 -23.48 -4.07
C PRO A 96 2.01 -24.61 -4.72
N GLY A 97 3.32 -24.65 -4.45
CA GLY A 97 4.25 -25.62 -5.05
C GLY A 97 4.93 -25.12 -6.34
N ASP A 98 4.52 -24.00 -6.90
CA ASP A 98 5.13 -23.43 -8.11
C ASP A 98 6.50 -22.79 -7.85
N VAL A 99 7.24 -22.62 -8.95
CA VAL A 99 8.46 -21.81 -8.97
C VAL A 99 8.24 -20.54 -9.75
N LEU A 100 8.41 -19.39 -9.09
CA LEU A 100 8.43 -18.08 -9.71
C LEU A 100 9.88 -17.68 -10.00
N SER A 101 10.21 -17.45 -11.28
CA SER A 101 11.53 -17.00 -11.73
C SER A 101 11.43 -15.65 -12.41
N ILE A 102 12.20 -14.65 -11.92
CA ILE A 102 12.19 -13.29 -12.43
C ILE A 102 13.61 -12.87 -12.79
N ASN A 103 13.81 -12.49 -14.04
CA ASN A 103 15.00 -11.77 -14.46
C ASN A 103 14.71 -10.27 -14.34
N LEU A 104 15.21 -9.62 -13.30
CA LEU A 104 15.03 -8.19 -13.07
C LEU A 104 16.07 -7.42 -13.87
N ASP A 105 15.65 -6.66 -14.90
CA ASP A 105 16.49 -5.83 -15.76
C ASP A 105 16.39 -4.37 -15.34
N ASN A 106 17.39 -3.86 -14.60
CA ASN A 106 17.38 -2.51 -14.05
C ASN A 106 17.84 -1.48 -15.09
N ARG A 107 16.91 -0.70 -15.60
CA ARG A 107 17.14 0.43 -16.53
C ARG A 107 17.02 1.80 -15.85
N LEU A 108 16.88 1.84 -14.52
CA LEU A 108 16.93 3.10 -13.78
C LEU A 108 18.37 3.62 -13.72
N SER A 109 18.53 4.90 -13.41
CA SER A 109 19.83 5.52 -13.10
C SER A 109 20.36 5.18 -11.70
N SER A 110 19.57 4.52 -10.88
CA SER A 110 19.88 4.13 -9.50
C SER A 110 19.82 2.61 -9.32
N PRO A 111 20.47 2.05 -8.28
CA PRO A 111 20.32 0.65 -7.96
C PRO A 111 18.89 0.35 -7.48
N THR A 112 18.49 -0.91 -7.60
CA THR A 112 17.22 -1.45 -7.12
C THR A 112 17.39 -2.90 -6.66
N ASN A 113 16.32 -3.52 -6.20
CA ASN A 113 16.19 -4.95 -5.97
C ASN A 113 14.72 -5.37 -6.08
N LEU A 114 14.37 -6.57 -5.63
CA LEU A 114 13.02 -7.06 -5.62
C LEU A 114 12.75 -7.79 -4.30
N HIS A 115 11.68 -7.40 -3.63
CA HIS A 115 11.08 -8.06 -2.49
C HIS A 115 9.71 -8.60 -2.87
N THR A 116 9.40 -9.82 -2.42
CA THR A 116 8.08 -10.44 -2.58
C THR A 116 7.33 -10.41 -1.25
N HIS A 117 6.72 -9.27 -0.98
CA HIS A 117 6.10 -8.94 0.29
C HIS A 117 5.00 -9.91 0.71
N GLY A 118 5.23 -10.52 1.86
CA GLY A 118 4.32 -11.45 2.51
C GLY A 118 4.43 -12.90 2.02
N LEU A 119 5.15 -13.20 0.93
CA LEU A 119 5.41 -14.58 0.54
C LEU A 119 6.29 -15.27 1.58
N HIS A 120 5.85 -16.45 2.00
CA HIS A 120 6.62 -17.33 2.87
C HIS A 120 7.58 -18.17 2.03
N VAL A 121 8.77 -17.64 1.77
CA VAL A 121 9.80 -18.22 0.89
C VAL A 121 11.18 -18.00 1.52
N SER A 122 12.21 -18.70 1.03
CA SER A 122 13.57 -18.58 1.56
C SER A 122 14.09 -17.13 1.48
N PRO A 123 14.76 -16.62 2.55
CA PRO A 123 15.41 -15.30 2.52
C PRO A 123 16.79 -15.31 1.87
N GLU A 124 17.25 -16.44 1.34
CA GLU A 124 18.65 -16.63 0.95
C GLU A 124 18.84 -16.69 -0.58
N GLY A 125 20.09 -16.50 -0.98
CA GLY A 125 20.54 -16.70 -2.35
C GLY A 125 19.85 -15.75 -3.34
N SER A 126 19.14 -16.34 -4.31
CA SER A 126 18.36 -15.61 -5.31
C SER A 126 16.86 -15.57 -4.99
N SER A 127 16.42 -15.96 -3.80
CA SER A 127 15.04 -15.86 -3.36
C SER A 127 14.78 -14.47 -2.75
N ASP A 128 14.05 -14.36 -1.64
CA ASP A 128 13.67 -13.06 -1.04
C ASP A 128 14.83 -12.42 -0.23
N ASN A 129 15.99 -12.36 -0.83
CA ASN A 129 17.18 -11.74 -0.26
C ASN A 129 17.20 -10.24 -0.57
N VAL A 130 16.65 -9.43 0.33
CA VAL A 130 16.55 -7.97 0.18
C VAL A 130 17.89 -7.23 0.33
N LEU A 131 18.95 -7.91 0.78
CA LEU A 131 20.30 -7.35 0.84
C LEU A 131 21.00 -7.39 -0.52
N ARG A 132 20.40 -8.05 -1.53
CA ARG A 132 20.91 -8.01 -2.91
C ARG A 132 20.75 -6.62 -3.49
N ARG A 133 21.69 -6.26 -4.34
CA ARG A 133 21.73 -5.00 -5.07
C ARG A 133 21.85 -5.29 -6.56
N ILE A 134 20.98 -4.71 -7.36
CA ILE A 134 21.04 -4.74 -8.83
C ILE A 134 21.37 -3.33 -9.30
N ASP A 135 22.59 -3.13 -9.76
CA ASP A 135 23.07 -1.82 -10.20
C ASP A 135 22.38 -1.35 -11.48
N SER A 136 22.42 -0.04 -11.74
CA SER A 136 21.94 0.57 -12.98
C SER A 136 22.55 -0.12 -14.21
N GLY A 137 21.73 -0.43 -15.20
CA GLY A 137 22.13 -1.09 -16.44
C GLY A 137 22.51 -2.57 -16.31
N THR A 138 22.26 -3.20 -15.15
CA THR A 138 22.52 -4.63 -14.92
C THR A 138 21.25 -5.41 -14.70
N SER A 139 21.34 -6.74 -14.72
CA SER A 139 20.21 -7.65 -14.44
C SER A 139 20.53 -8.58 -13.28
N GLY A 140 19.49 -8.99 -12.56
CA GLY A 140 19.58 -9.96 -11.46
C GLY A 140 18.51 -11.03 -11.55
N GLN A 141 18.93 -12.29 -11.35
CA GLN A 141 18.00 -13.42 -11.34
C GLN A 141 17.43 -13.62 -9.94
N TYR A 142 16.09 -13.74 -9.85
CA TYR A 142 15.36 -14.14 -8.65
C TYR A 142 14.65 -15.45 -8.92
N ARG A 143 14.59 -16.32 -7.91
CA ARG A 143 13.93 -17.61 -7.99
C ARG A 143 13.28 -17.92 -6.64
N TYR A 144 11.96 -17.90 -6.62
CA TYR A 144 11.14 -18.18 -5.46
C TYR A 144 10.49 -19.56 -5.62
N ALA A 145 10.80 -20.48 -4.73
CA ALA A 145 10.09 -21.76 -4.64
C ALA A 145 8.94 -21.57 -3.65
N ILE A 146 7.72 -21.56 -4.15
CA ILE A 146 6.52 -21.44 -3.33
C ILE A 146 6.27 -22.78 -2.62
N PRO A 147 6.21 -22.85 -1.29
CA PRO A 147 5.90 -24.10 -0.59
C PRO A 147 4.57 -24.70 -1.05
N PRO A 148 4.46 -26.04 -1.11
CA PRO A 148 3.20 -26.71 -1.49
C PRO A 148 2.03 -26.43 -0.54
N ASP A 149 2.31 -26.07 0.70
CA ASP A 149 1.37 -25.71 1.75
C ASP A 149 1.26 -24.20 1.98
N HIS A 150 1.86 -23.41 1.09
CA HIS A 150 1.75 -21.95 1.15
C HIS A 150 0.28 -21.51 1.14
N PRO A 151 -0.17 -20.67 2.09
CA PRO A 151 -1.55 -20.22 2.14
C PRO A 151 -1.92 -19.42 0.89
N PRO A 152 -3.14 -19.61 0.36
CA PRO A 152 -3.64 -18.77 -0.72
C PRO A 152 -3.90 -17.35 -0.22
N GLY A 153 -3.76 -16.36 -1.09
CA GLY A 153 -4.00 -14.97 -0.68
C GLY A 153 -3.51 -13.94 -1.66
N VAL A 154 -3.40 -12.72 -1.13
CA VAL A 154 -2.98 -11.52 -1.83
C VAL A 154 -1.62 -11.10 -1.28
N PHE A 155 -0.65 -11.07 -2.14
CA PHE A 155 0.72 -10.66 -1.87
C PHE A 155 1.11 -9.59 -2.89
N TRP A 156 2.28 -8.99 -2.74
CA TRP A 156 2.72 -8.00 -3.71
C TRP A 156 4.24 -7.98 -3.84
N TYR A 157 4.78 -7.26 -4.79
CA TYR A 157 6.22 -7.11 -4.98
C TYR A 157 6.58 -5.65 -5.20
N HIS A 158 7.72 -5.26 -4.64
CA HIS A 158 8.25 -3.90 -4.72
C HIS A 158 9.76 -3.89 -4.45
N PRO A 159 10.47 -2.77 -4.73
CA PRO A 159 11.87 -2.65 -4.36
C PRO A 159 12.04 -2.47 -2.84
N HIS A 160 13.14 -2.98 -2.33
CA HIS A 160 13.53 -2.91 -0.92
C HIS A 160 15.01 -2.51 -0.75
N HIS A 161 15.54 -1.72 -1.69
CA HIS A 161 16.92 -1.25 -1.58
C HIS A 161 17.00 -0.10 -0.58
N HIS A 162 17.67 -0.35 0.56
CA HIS A 162 17.74 0.61 1.67
C HIS A 162 18.20 2.01 1.21
N GLY A 163 17.50 3.04 1.67
CA GLY A 163 17.69 4.43 1.29
C GLY A 163 17.00 4.86 -0.01
N MET A 164 16.31 3.92 -0.70
CA MET A 164 15.63 4.17 -1.98
C MET A 164 14.25 3.51 -2.09
N ALA A 165 13.85 2.70 -1.12
CA ALA A 165 12.58 1.97 -1.16
C ALA A 165 11.39 2.93 -1.27
N ALA A 166 11.35 3.97 -0.44
CA ALA A 166 10.29 4.98 -0.46
C ALA A 166 10.20 5.72 -1.80
N ASP A 167 11.32 6.18 -2.35
CA ASP A 167 11.35 6.91 -3.62
C ASP A 167 10.90 6.03 -4.80
N GLN A 168 11.30 4.75 -4.81
CA GLN A 168 11.00 3.83 -5.89
C GLN A 168 9.54 3.35 -5.85
N VAL A 169 8.99 3.05 -4.66
CA VAL A 169 7.57 2.69 -4.51
C VAL A 169 6.67 3.89 -4.80
N PHE A 170 6.98 5.06 -4.24
CA PHE A 170 6.24 6.30 -4.54
C PHE A 170 6.33 6.67 -6.03
N GLY A 171 7.42 6.31 -6.69
CA GLY A 171 7.65 6.47 -8.11
C GLY A 171 6.84 5.52 -8.99
N GLY A 172 6.26 4.43 -8.44
CA GLY A 172 5.39 3.52 -9.18
C GLY A 172 5.84 2.07 -9.24
N LEU A 173 6.91 1.68 -8.53
CA LEU A 173 7.41 0.30 -8.56
C LEU A 173 6.65 -0.61 -7.59
N TYR A 174 5.53 -1.14 -8.00
CA TYR A 174 4.74 -2.13 -7.28
C TYR A 174 3.89 -2.97 -8.24
N GLY A 175 3.56 -4.19 -7.82
CA GLY A 175 2.63 -5.08 -8.51
C GLY A 175 2.14 -6.19 -7.58
N ALA A 176 1.01 -6.82 -7.91
CA ALA A 176 0.41 -7.87 -7.08
C ALA A 176 0.98 -9.25 -7.41
N ILE A 177 1.03 -10.11 -6.37
CA ILE A 177 1.21 -11.55 -6.50
C ILE A 177 -0.03 -12.21 -5.91
N ILE A 178 -0.59 -13.17 -6.62
CA ILE A 178 -1.73 -13.95 -6.15
C ILE A 178 -1.30 -15.41 -6.04
N VAL A 179 -1.36 -15.95 -4.83
CA VAL A 179 -1.30 -17.39 -4.61
C VAL A 179 -2.73 -17.91 -4.65
N GLN A 180 -3.00 -18.82 -5.59
CA GLN A 180 -4.35 -19.28 -5.88
C GLN A 180 -4.89 -20.22 -4.79
N ASP A 181 -6.21 -20.26 -4.65
CA ASP A 181 -6.87 -21.23 -3.81
C ASP A 181 -6.85 -22.60 -4.48
N SER A 182 -6.66 -23.67 -3.70
CA SER A 182 -6.78 -25.06 -4.19
C SER A 182 -8.20 -25.39 -4.68
N ALA A 183 -9.21 -24.77 -4.09
CA ALA A 183 -10.60 -24.83 -4.52
C ALA A 183 -11.08 -23.42 -4.89
N PRO A 184 -11.45 -23.15 -6.16
CA PRO A 184 -11.92 -21.85 -6.60
C PRO A 184 -13.16 -21.39 -5.82
N ILE A 185 -13.21 -20.10 -5.46
CA ILE A 185 -14.43 -19.48 -4.96
C ILE A 185 -15.25 -19.02 -6.17
N GLU A 186 -16.50 -19.46 -6.23
CA GLU A 186 -17.40 -19.05 -7.31
C GLU A 186 -17.78 -17.58 -7.17
N VAL A 187 -17.37 -16.78 -8.16
CA VAL A 187 -17.62 -15.34 -8.25
C VAL A 187 -17.90 -14.95 -9.70
N ALA A 188 -18.69 -13.90 -9.89
CA ALA A 188 -18.95 -13.33 -11.21
C ALA A 188 -17.68 -12.71 -11.81
N GLN A 189 -16.84 -12.12 -10.94
CA GLN A 189 -15.58 -11.49 -11.35
C GLN A 189 -14.59 -11.43 -10.18
N GLU A 190 -13.30 -11.60 -10.47
CA GLU A 190 -12.20 -11.21 -9.58
C GLU A 190 -11.60 -9.89 -10.05
N ARG A 191 -11.29 -9.00 -9.11
CA ARG A 191 -10.61 -7.72 -9.37
C ARG A 191 -9.35 -7.60 -8.51
N ILE A 192 -8.28 -7.18 -9.14
CA ILE A 192 -7.06 -6.74 -8.44
C ILE A 192 -7.19 -5.23 -8.25
N LEU A 193 -7.11 -4.77 -7.02
CA LEU A 193 -7.28 -3.38 -6.63
C LEU A 193 -6.03 -2.91 -5.88
N ILE A 194 -5.07 -2.34 -6.59
CA ILE A 194 -3.86 -1.79 -5.98
C ILE A 194 -4.09 -0.30 -5.77
N VAL A 195 -4.20 0.11 -4.52
CA VAL A 195 -4.32 1.52 -4.13
C VAL A 195 -2.93 2.05 -3.83
N SER A 196 -2.59 3.16 -4.45
CA SER A 196 -1.34 3.88 -4.23
C SER A 196 -1.59 5.38 -4.22
N ASP A 197 -0.59 6.16 -3.88
CA ASP A 197 -0.66 7.61 -3.97
C ASP A 197 0.63 8.21 -4.52
N MET A 198 0.51 9.38 -5.14
CA MET A 198 1.63 10.06 -5.77
C MET A 198 1.39 11.57 -5.76
N THR A 199 2.46 12.35 -5.70
CA THR A 199 2.43 13.80 -5.96
C THR A 199 3.31 14.11 -7.16
N PHE A 200 2.77 14.82 -8.12
CA PHE A 200 3.48 15.27 -9.32
C PHE A 200 3.02 16.68 -9.73
N ASP A 201 3.89 17.40 -10.39
CA ASP A 201 3.61 18.74 -10.90
C ASP A 201 2.91 18.72 -12.27
N ALA A 202 2.59 19.91 -12.80
CA ALA A 202 1.95 20.05 -14.11
C ALA A 202 2.83 19.58 -15.28
N ALA A 203 4.15 19.48 -15.08
CA ALA A 203 5.08 18.94 -16.06
C ALA A 203 5.21 17.41 -15.96
N GLY A 204 4.51 16.78 -15.02
CA GLY A 204 4.53 15.35 -14.79
C GLY A 204 5.76 14.85 -14.02
N GLN A 205 6.49 15.76 -13.34
CA GLN A 205 7.61 15.35 -12.51
C GLN A 205 7.10 14.98 -11.11
N ILE A 206 7.52 13.79 -10.62
CA ILE A 206 7.19 13.35 -9.27
C ILE A 206 7.91 14.24 -8.26
N SER A 207 7.16 14.74 -7.29
CA SER A 207 7.67 15.68 -6.28
C SER A 207 8.62 14.97 -5.30
N SER A 208 9.76 15.60 -5.05
CA SER A 208 10.65 15.15 -3.98
C SER A 208 10.05 15.47 -2.61
N PRO A 209 10.16 14.56 -1.63
CA PRO A 209 9.63 14.77 -0.28
C PRO A 209 10.43 15.84 0.46
N SER A 210 9.72 16.68 1.21
CA SER A 210 10.35 17.58 2.19
C SER A 210 10.90 16.78 3.39
N PRO A 211 11.77 17.39 4.22
CA PRO A 211 12.20 16.75 5.47
C PRO A 211 11.02 16.38 6.41
N MET A 212 9.94 17.19 6.41
CA MET A 212 8.75 16.92 7.20
C MET A 212 7.95 15.73 6.64
N ASP A 213 7.86 15.60 5.30
CA ASP A 213 7.25 14.44 4.66
C ASP A 213 8.00 13.16 5.03
N LYS A 214 9.33 13.20 5.03
CA LYS A 214 10.15 12.05 5.46
C LYS A 214 9.97 11.72 6.94
N MET A 215 9.80 12.76 7.78
CA MET A 215 9.60 12.60 9.22
C MET A 215 8.25 11.96 9.54
N ASN A 216 7.19 12.38 8.84
CA ASN A 216 5.84 11.87 9.06
C ASN A 216 5.48 10.68 8.14
N GLY A 217 6.36 10.34 7.19
CA GLY A 217 6.05 9.47 6.06
C GLY A 217 5.23 10.21 5.00
N ARG A 218 5.76 10.25 3.76
CA ARG A 218 5.14 10.98 2.64
C ARG A 218 3.79 10.39 2.25
N GLU A 219 2.82 11.26 2.01
CA GLU A 219 1.54 10.91 1.41
C GLU A 219 1.33 11.69 0.12
N GLY A 220 0.94 11.02 -0.94
CA GLY A 220 0.69 11.64 -2.23
C GLY A 220 -0.62 12.43 -2.25
N SER A 221 -0.64 13.55 -2.98
CA SER A 221 -1.85 14.37 -3.16
C SER A 221 -2.87 13.72 -4.11
N THR A 222 -2.46 12.75 -4.91
CA THR A 222 -3.29 12.05 -5.88
C THR A 222 -3.38 10.58 -5.55
N LEU A 223 -4.59 10.11 -5.19
CA LEU A 223 -4.88 8.68 -4.99
C LEU A 223 -5.10 7.99 -6.33
N LEU A 224 -4.55 6.81 -6.47
CA LEU A 224 -4.61 5.98 -7.67
C LEU A 224 -5.20 4.61 -7.35
N LEU A 225 -6.06 4.12 -8.21
CA LEU A 225 -6.49 2.72 -8.24
C LEU A 225 -5.99 2.08 -9.53
N ASN A 226 -5.07 1.13 -9.43
CA ASN A 226 -4.40 0.52 -10.58
C ASN A 226 -3.79 1.59 -11.53
N GLY A 227 -3.15 2.62 -10.98
CA GLY A 227 -2.56 3.72 -11.74
C GLY A 227 -3.56 4.68 -12.38
N GLN A 228 -4.85 4.62 -12.04
CA GLN A 228 -5.91 5.48 -12.55
C GLN A 228 -6.47 6.39 -11.46
N VAL A 229 -6.82 7.61 -11.83
CA VAL A 229 -7.60 8.55 -11.01
C VAL A 229 -9.08 8.38 -11.34
N GLY A 230 -9.95 8.29 -10.30
CA GLY A 230 -11.40 8.28 -10.48
C GLY A 230 -11.92 7.13 -11.33
N ALA A 231 -11.39 5.93 -11.16
CA ALA A 231 -11.81 4.74 -11.89
C ALA A 231 -13.29 4.40 -11.69
N THR A 232 -13.92 3.80 -12.70
CA THR A 232 -15.31 3.32 -12.62
C THR A 232 -15.39 1.80 -12.73
N LEU A 233 -16.26 1.22 -11.89
CA LEU A 233 -16.57 -0.21 -11.88
C LEU A 233 -18.04 -0.40 -12.25
N ALA A 234 -18.35 -1.49 -12.95
CA ALA A 234 -19.70 -1.88 -13.27
C ALA A 234 -19.94 -3.34 -12.87
N ALA A 235 -21.17 -3.63 -12.41
CA ALA A 235 -21.61 -4.98 -12.03
C ALA A 235 -23.14 -5.09 -12.19
N HIS A 236 -23.67 -6.32 -12.09
CA HIS A 236 -25.11 -6.57 -12.04
C HIS A 236 -25.58 -6.81 -10.59
N PRO A 237 -26.84 -6.48 -10.28
CA PRO A 237 -27.42 -6.79 -8.97
C PRO A 237 -27.36 -8.31 -8.72
N GLY A 238 -26.88 -8.71 -7.53
CA GLY A 238 -26.70 -10.10 -7.17
C GLY A 238 -25.32 -10.70 -7.54
N ASP A 239 -24.55 -10.06 -8.41
CA ASP A 239 -23.18 -10.49 -8.66
C ASP A 239 -22.41 -10.54 -7.34
N ARG A 240 -21.64 -11.61 -7.15
CA ARG A 240 -20.62 -11.66 -6.13
C ARG A 240 -19.26 -11.49 -6.80
N GLU A 241 -18.56 -10.41 -6.44
CA GLU A 241 -17.20 -10.15 -6.90
C GLU A 241 -16.20 -10.43 -5.78
N ARG A 242 -14.99 -10.85 -6.15
CA ARG A 242 -13.85 -10.96 -5.26
C ARG A 242 -12.87 -9.85 -5.54
N TRP A 243 -12.59 -9.04 -4.53
CA TRP A 243 -11.66 -7.95 -4.61
C TRP A 243 -10.39 -8.26 -3.84
N ARG A 244 -9.28 -8.32 -4.54
CA ARG A 244 -7.95 -8.53 -3.98
C ARG A 244 -7.27 -7.19 -3.87
N ILE A 245 -7.24 -6.64 -2.65
CA ILE A 245 -6.85 -5.26 -2.36
C ILE A 245 -5.43 -5.24 -1.82
N VAL A 246 -4.60 -4.32 -2.34
CA VAL A 246 -3.24 -4.04 -1.86
C VAL A 246 -3.15 -2.57 -1.51
N ASN A 247 -2.69 -2.23 -0.31
CA ASN A 247 -2.25 -0.88 0.02
C ASN A 247 -0.76 -0.74 -0.35
N ALA A 248 -0.48 -0.19 -1.52
CA ALA A 248 0.86 0.08 -2.03
C ALA A 248 1.29 1.54 -1.82
N CYS A 249 0.62 2.29 -0.94
CA CYS A 249 1.09 3.61 -0.53
C CYS A 249 2.35 3.48 0.33
N THR A 250 3.27 4.44 0.22
CA THR A 250 4.51 4.43 1.01
C THR A 250 4.29 4.66 2.50
N SER A 251 3.22 5.38 2.85
CA SER A 251 2.97 5.80 4.24
C SER A 251 1.49 5.93 4.60
N ARG A 252 0.60 6.08 3.59
CA ARG A 252 -0.82 6.34 3.81
C ARG A 252 -1.54 5.10 4.32
N TYR A 253 -2.22 5.25 5.44
CA TYR A 253 -3.23 4.30 5.90
C TYR A 253 -4.52 4.49 5.11
N LEU A 254 -5.19 3.40 4.79
CA LEU A 254 -6.46 3.40 4.08
C LEU A 254 -7.55 2.86 5.01
N ASP A 255 -8.50 3.71 5.42
CA ASP A 255 -9.78 3.27 5.99
C ASP A 255 -10.80 3.17 4.85
N LEU A 256 -10.78 2.03 4.17
CA LEU A 256 -11.59 1.78 2.98
C LEU A 256 -13.04 1.49 3.35
N ARG A 257 -13.95 2.19 2.69
CA ARG A 257 -15.40 2.00 2.81
C ARG A 257 -16.02 1.93 1.42
N LEU A 258 -17.00 1.06 1.28
CA LEU A 258 -17.80 0.94 0.08
C LEU A 258 -19.26 1.27 0.43
N ASP A 259 -19.71 2.43 0.01
CA ASP A 259 -21.02 2.92 0.38
C ASP A 259 -22.14 1.98 -0.08
N SER A 260 -23.10 1.71 0.80
CA SER A 260 -24.30 0.91 0.52
C SER A 260 -24.09 -0.55 0.10
N GLN A 261 -22.86 -1.03 0.06
CA GLN A 261 -22.51 -2.42 -0.23
C GLN A 261 -22.02 -3.14 1.02
N GLY A 262 -22.14 -4.46 1.06
CA GLY A 262 -21.60 -5.29 2.14
C GLY A 262 -20.25 -5.87 1.75
N LEU A 263 -19.27 -5.76 2.64
CA LEU A 263 -17.97 -6.38 2.51
C LEU A 263 -17.88 -7.64 3.37
N GLN A 264 -17.38 -8.72 2.81
CA GLN A 264 -17.05 -9.94 3.54
C GLN A 264 -15.55 -10.21 3.43
N LEU A 265 -14.82 -10.02 4.51
CA LEU A 265 -13.38 -10.29 4.58
C LEU A 265 -13.14 -11.79 4.56
N LEU A 266 -12.38 -12.27 3.60
CA LEU A 266 -11.94 -13.64 3.43
C LEU A 266 -10.57 -13.89 4.04
N GLY A 267 -9.72 -12.89 4.06
CA GLY A 267 -8.36 -12.97 4.56
C GLY A 267 -7.66 -11.62 4.56
N ASN A 268 -6.65 -11.54 5.40
CA ASN A 268 -5.69 -10.45 5.46
C ASN A 268 -4.32 -11.00 5.13
N ASP A 269 -3.42 -10.15 4.65
CA ASP A 269 -1.98 -10.42 4.51
C ASP A 269 -1.63 -11.89 4.23
N SER A 270 -1.30 -12.63 5.27
CA SER A 270 -0.70 -13.96 5.22
C SER A 270 -1.71 -15.10 5.17
N GLY A 271 -2.89 -14.88 4.64
CA GLY A 271 -3.78 -16.00 4.33
C GLY A 271 -5.25 -15.81 4.64
N ARG A 272 -5.94 -16.94 4.67
CA ARG A 272 -7.40 -17.02 4.82
C ARG A 272 -7.84 -17.01 6.26
N LEU A 273 -8.97 -16.36 6.52
CA LEU A 273 -9.74 -16.58 7.75
C LEU A 273 -10.47 -17.92 7.63
N ALA A 274 -10.71 -18.59 8.77
CA ALA A 274 -11.51 -19.82 8.81
C ALA A 274 -12.91 -19.60 8.23
N GLU A 275 -13.52 -18.46 8.54
CA GLU A 275 -14.84 -18.06 8.04
C GLU A 275 -14.80 -16.63 7.51
N ALA A 276 -15.57 -16.37 6.45
CA ALA A 276 -15.74 -15.03 5.92
C ALA A 276 -16.44 -14.11 6.95
N ARG A 277 -15.83 -12.97 7.27
CA ARG A 277 -16.32 -12.03 8.28
C ARG A 277 -16.92 -10.79 7.64
N SER A 278 -18.18 -10.46 7.97
CA SER A 278 -18.79 -9.21 7.53
C SER A 278 -18.11 -8.02 8.21
N VAL A 279 -17.70 -7.03 7.41
CA VAL A 279 -17.06 -5.81 7.88
C VAL A 279 -17.69 -4.59 7.22
N GLN A 280 -17.66 -3.45 7.92
CA GLN A 280 -18.18 -2.18 7.40
C GLN A 280 -17.07 -1.30 6.78
N GLN A 281 -15.84 -1.58 7.18
CA GLN A 281 -14.64 -0.85 6.75
C GLN A 281 -13.43 -1.78 6.80
N LEU A 282 -12.38 -1.42 6.07
CA LEU A 282 -11.10 -2.11 6.06
C LEU A 282 -10.01 -1.07 6.37
N LEU A 283 -9.42 -1.17 7.55
CA LEU A 283 -8.24 -0.38 7.88
C LEU A 283 -7.01 -1.14 7.42
N LEU A 284 -6.32 -0.60 6.43
CA LEU A 284 -5.11 -1.17 5.85
C LEU A 284 -3.95 -0.19 6.07
N ALA A 285 -3.00 -0.55 6.91
CA ALA A 285 -1.73 0.14 6.99
C ALA A 285 -0.94 -0.02 5.67
N PRO A 286 0.08 0.81 5.38
CA PRO A 286 0.98 0.59 4.26
C PRO A 286 1.52 -0.84 4.26
N GLY A 287 1.46 -1.51 3.12
CA GLY A 287 1.88 -2.91 2.97
C GLY A 287 0.79 -3.96 3.25
N ASN A 288 -0.26 -3.63 4.00
CA ASN A 288 -1.37 -4.56 4.24
C ASN A 288 -2.15 -4.89 2.97
N ARG A 289 -2.76 -6.08 2.96
CA ARG A 289 -3.64 -6.58 1.91
C ARG A 289 -4.93 -7.09 2.53
N ALA A 290 -5.97 -7.09 1.71
CA ALA A 290 -7.24 -7.71 2.04
C ALA A 290 -7.80 -8.48 0.85
N ASP A 291 -8.38 -9.64 1.13
CA ASP A 291 -9.14 -10.44 0.19
C ASP A 291 -10.61 -10.40 0.62
N VAL A 292 -11.46 -9.81 -0.21
CA VAL A 292 -12.86 -9.55 0.18
C VAL A 292 -13.84 -10.00 -0.90
N LEU A 293 -15.03 -10.39 -0.46
CA LEU A 293 -16.18 -10.57 -1.34
C LEU A 293 -17.13 -9.38 -1.20
N VAL A 294 -17.69 -8.97 -2.32
CA VAL A 294 -18.73 -7.95 -2.40
C VAL A 294 -19.92 -8.53 -3.13
N THR A 295 -21.06 -8.59 -2.45
CA THR A 295 -22.33 -8.95 -3.09
C THR A 295 -23.03 -7.67 -3.53
N MET A 296 -23.20 -7.51 -4.83
CA MET A 296 -23.61 -6.28 -5.50
C MET A 296 -25.09 -5.97 -5.29
N LYS A 297 -25.38 -4.84 -4.67
CA LYS A 297 -26.74 -4.28 -4.51
C LYS A 297 -26.93 -3.16 -5.54
N GLN A 298 -28.09 -3.13 -6.19
CA GLN A 298 -28.43 -2.13 -7.20
C GLN A 298 -28.22 -0.70 -6.69
N GLY A 299 -27.65 0.16 -7.53
CA GLY A 299 -27.41 1.57 -7.25
C GLY A 299 -26.00 2.02 -7.62
N THR A 300 -25.66 3.21 -7.16
CA THR A 300 -24.29 3.77 -7.30
C THR A 300 -23.66 3.87 -5.93
N SER A 301 -22.39 3.48 -5.83
CA SER A 301 -21.60 3.47 -4.61
C SER A 301 -20.24 4.11 -4.87
N SER A 302 -19.66 4.75 -3.86
CA SER A 302 -18.24 5.16 -3.89
C SER A 302 -17.39 4.19 -3.06
N LEU A 303 -16.29 3.72 -3.66
CA LEU A 303 -15.16 3.19 -2.90
C LEU A 303 -14.32 4.39 -2.48
N ARG A 304 -14.20 4.62 -1.18
CA ARG A 304 -13.49 5.77 -0.62
C ARG A 304 -12.59 5.37 0.54
N THR A 305 -11.62 6.20 0.82
CA THR A 305 -10.84 6.13 2.06
C THR A 305 -11.17 7.33 2.94
N VAL A 306 -11.28 7.11 4.24
CA VAL A 306 -11.39 8.17 5.25
C VAL A 306 -10.01 8.42 5.82
N SER A 307 -9.70 9.69 6.15
CA SER A 307 -8.42 10.02 6.76
C SER A 307 -8.28 9.32 8.11
N VAL A 308 -7.09 8.75 8.34
CA VAL A 308 -6.75 8.05 9.58
C VAL A 308 -5.82 8.94 10.39
N ASP A 309 -6.23 9.24 11.62
CA ASP A 309 -5.33 9.89 12.58
C ASP A 309 -4.37 8.85 13.14
N ARG A 310 -3.15 8.87 12.65
CA ARG A 310 -2.05 8.00 13.09
C ARG A 310 -1.06 8.71 14.02
N GLY A 311 -1.46 9.89 14.54
CA GLY A 311 -0.56 10.77 15.27
C GLY A 311 0.39 11.55 14.37
N SER A 312 1.13 12.49 14.95
CA SER A 312 2.12 13.29 14.22
C SER A 312 3.31 13.65 15.10
N SER A 313 4.48 13.85 14.47
CA SER A 313 5.71 14.29 15.16
C SER A 313 5.65 15.73 15.68
N GLY A 314 4.68 16.51 15.27
CA GLY A 314 4.58 17.96 15.51
C GLY A 314 3.52 18.37 16.50
N GLY A 315 3.38 17.83 17.69
CA GLY A 315 2.66 18.27 18.92
C GLY A 315 1.52 19.33 18.89
N MET A 316 1.16 19.85 17.74
CA MET A 316 -0.03 20.68 17.54
C MET A 316 -1.07 19.79 16.87
N GLY A 317 -2.10 19.44 17.61
CA GLY A 317 -3.18 18.58 17.18
C GLY A 317 -3.59 18.86 15.74
N GLY A 318 -3.27 17.93 14.85
CA GLY A 318 -3.85 17.90 13.52
C GLY A 318 -5.35 17.91 13.72
N SER A 319 -6.05 18.85 13.12
CA SER A 319 -7.51 18.83 13.08
C SER A 319 -7.90 17.43 12.59
N SER A 320 -8.69 16.73 13.38
CA SER A 320 -9.35 15.48 12.96
C SER A 320 -10.41 15.81 11.90
N ASP A 321 -9.96 16.41 10.79
CA ASP A 321 -10.80 16.55 9.63
C ASP A 321 -11.01 15.14 9.08
N SER A 322 -12.19 14.59 9.31
CA SER A 322 -12.63 13.32 8.78
C SER A 322 -12.87 13.46 7.26
N SER A 323 -11.89 14.01 6.55
CA SER A 323 -11.95 14.16 5.11
C SER A 323 -11.97 12.77 4.48
N SER A 324 -12.85 12.56 3.53
CA SER A 324 -12.89 11.34 2.73
C SER A 324 -12.48 11.65 1.29
N SER A 325 -11.77 10.72 0.69
CA SER A 325 -11.36 10.81 -0.71
C SER A 325 -11.94 9.64 -1.49
N ASP A 326 -12.64 9.94 -2.58
CA ASP A 326 -13.15 8.93 -3.48
C ASP A 326 -12.00 8.31 -4.29
N ILE A 327 -11.94 6.99 -4.30
CA ILE A 327 -10.95 6.19 -5.05
C ILE A 327 -11.57 5.72 -6.37
N ALA A 328 -12.81 5.22 -6.32
CA ALA A 328 -13.53 4.73 -7.48
C ALA A 328 -15.05 4.83 -7.30
N ARG A 329 -15.77 4.85 -8.43
CA ARG A 329 -17.23 4.78 -8.46
C ARG A 329 -17.69 3.41 -8.96
N LEU A 330 -18.57 2.76 -8.23
CA LEU A 330 -19.23 1.51 -8.61
C LEU A 330 -20.66 1.80 -9.06
N THR A 331 -21.04 1.33 -10.25
CA THR A 331 -22.43 1.34 -10.74
C THR A 331 -22.92 -0.09 -10.86
N VAL A 332 -23.98 -0.43 -10.13
CA VAL A 332 -24.63 -1.74 -10.15
C VAL A 332 -26.00 -1.56 -10.82
N ALA A 333 -26.15 -2.11 -12.02
CA ALA A 333 -27.37 -1.92 -12.83
C ALA A 333 -27.61 -3.11 -13.75
N GLY A 334 -28.82 -3.17 -14.35
CA GLY A 334 -29.21 -4.24 -15.27
C GLY A 334 -30.03 -5.33 -14.61
N ALA A 335 -30.12 -6.49 -15.27
CA ALA A 335 -30.83 -7.65 -14.74
C ALA A 335 -30.07 -8.26 -13.56
N ALA A 336 -30.83 -8.67 -12.55
CA ALA A 336 -30.24 -9.38 -11.42
C ALA A 336 -29.75 -10.77 -11.80
N THR A 337 -28.60 -11.16 -11.24
CA THR A 337 -28.03 -12.51 -11.39
C THR A 337 -28.46 -13.43 -10.26
N THR A 338 -28.33 -14.74 -10.46
CA THR A 338 -28.57 -15.71 -9.39
C THR A 338 -27.45 -15.58 -8.33
N PRO A 339 -27.80 -15.51 -7.04
CA PRO A 339 -26.79 -15.45 -5.98
C PRO A 339 -25.86 -16.66 -6.01
N ALA A 340 -24.56 -16.42 -5.90
CA ALA A 340 -23.59 -17.48 -5.81
C ALA A 340 -23.71 -18.25 -4.46
N PRO A 341 -23.32 -19.55 -4.41
CA PRO A 341 -23.40 -20.37 -3.19
C PRO A 341 -22.54 -19.80 -2.07
N ALA A 342 -22.82 -20.16 -0.82
CA ALA A 342 -22.01 -19.73 0.32
C ALA A 342 -20.55 -20.16 0.14
N VAL A 343 -19.61 -19.36 0.64
CA VAL A 343 -18.19 -19.73 0.65
C VAL A 343 -18.00 -20.87 1.65
N ALA A 344 -17.27 -21.89 1.25
CA ALA A 344 -16.94 -23.00 2.13
C ALA A 344 -16.08 -22.52 3.32
N ILE A 345 -16.34 -23.06 4.49
CA ILE A 345 -15.49 -22.88 5.67
C ILE A 345 -14.10 -23.42 5.34
N GLN A 346 -13.08 -22.64 5.64
CA GLN A 346 -11.69 -23.01 5.42
C GLN A 346 -11.16 -23.80 6.62
N ALA A 347 -10.02 -24.47 6.44
CA ALA A 347 -9.30 -25.04 7.55
C ALA A 347 -8.97 -23.92 8.58
N VAL A 348 -9.16 -24.22 9.85
CA VAL A 348 -8.81 -23.29 10.92
C VAL A 348 -7.28 -23.09 10.89
N PRO A 349 -6.79 -21.84 10.79
CA PRO A 349 -5.35 -21.57 10.83
C PRO A 349 -4.72 -22.14 12.10
N ARG A 350 -3.44 -22.55 12.01
CA ARG A 350 -2.66 -22.94 13.19
C ARG A 350 -2.74 -21.85 14.25
N ASP A 351 -2.96 -22.25 15.51
CA ASP A 351 -3.03 -21.33 16.63
C ASP A 351 -1.82 -21.53 17.56
N LEU A 352 -0.86 -20.62 17.50
CA LEU A 352 0.37 -20.68 18.31
C LEU A 352 0.11 -20.42 19.80
N ARG A 353 -1.07 -19.93 20.21
CA ARG A 353 -1.44 -19.79 21.65
C ARG A 353 -1.49 -21.14 22.36
N THR A 354 -1.70 -22.22 21.59
CA THR A 354 -1.73 -23.58 22.13
C THR A 354 -0.33 -24.18 22.30
N VAL A 355 0.71 -23.48 21.85
CA VAL A 355 2.12 -23.93 21.92
C VAL A 355 2.83 -23.02 22.94
N ASN A 356 3.73 -23.62 23.75
CA ASN A 356 4.59 -22.82 24.61
C ASN A 356 5.59 -22.02 23.77
N ALA A 357 5.73 -20.74 24.06
CA ALA A 357 6.79 -19.94 23.44
C ALA A 357 8.14 -20.28 24.05
N ASP A 358 9.13 -20.55 23.20
CA ASP A 358 10.50 -20.85 23.63
C ASP A 358 11.18 -19.61 24.20
N ARG A 359 10.77 -18.44 23.70
CA ARG A 359 11.33 -17.15 24.14
C ARG A 359 10.30 -16.02 23.99
N ALA A 360 10.36 -15.06 24.92
CA ALA A 360 9.70 -13.77 24.80
C ALA A 360 10.74 -12.69 24.45
N ARG A 361 10.41 -11.78 23.51
CA ARG A 361 11.24 -10.62 23.16
C ARG A 361 10.44 -9.34 23.26
N THR A 362 11.16 -8.25 23.50
CA THR A 362 10.61 -6.90 23.37
C THR A 362 11.45 -6.12 22.37
N LEU A 363 10.81 -5.55 21.37
CA LEU A 363 11.41 -4.59 20.42
C LEU A 363 10.82 -3.22 20.68
N THR A 364 11.63 -2.17 20.59
CA THR A 364 11.19 -0.79 20.85
C THR A 364 11.41 0.07 19.62
N LEU A 365 10.32 0.59 19.04
CA LEU A 365 10.35 1.55 17.94
C LEU A 365 10.44 2.96 18.51
N ALA A 366 11.33 3.79 17.95
CA ALA A 366 11.49 5.19 18.33
C ALA A 366 11.84 6.07 17.14
N MET A 367 11.29 7.29 17.16
CA MET A 367 11.58 8.35 16.20
C MET A 367 12.59 9.36 16.79
N PRO A 368 13.30 10.14 15.95
CA PRO A 368 14.11 11.26 16.43
C PRO A 368 13.24 12.26 17.20
N MET A 369 13.65 12.65 18.39
CA MET A 369 12.99 13.72 19.13
C MET A 369 13.43 15.06 18.56
N GLY A 370 12.54 15.77 17.85
CA GLY A 370 12.76 17.10 17.33
C GLY A 370 12.88 18.10 18.48
N GLY A 371 14.12 18.46 18.90
CA GLY A 371 14.37 19.63 19.72
C GLY A 371 14.64 20.82 18.82
N MET A 372 13.99 21.97 19.07
CA MET A 372 14.36 23.25 18.47
C MET A 372 15.82 23.56 18.87
N GLY A 373 16.78 23.40 17.95
CA GLY A 373 18.15 23.95 18.08
C GLY A 373 19.28 22.98 18.40
N GLY A 374 19.13 21.68 18.18
CA GLY A 374 20.24 20.73 18.33
C GLY A 374 20.31 19.73 17.17
N SER A 375 21.53 19.38 16.76
CA SER A 375 21.80 18.19 15.96
C SER A 375 21.06 17.01 16.62
N GLY A 376 19.93 16.56 16.02
CA GLY A 376 19.06 15.53 16.57
C GLY A 376 19.87 14.26 16.87
N ILE A 377 20.12 14.02 18.13
CA ILE A 377 20.72 12.78 18.61
C ILE A 377 19.57 11.76 18.60
N GLY A 378 19.54 10.91 17.61
CA GLY A 378 18.60 9.83 17.44
C GLY A 378 17.94 9.83 16.06
N GLY A 379 18.25 8.85 15.24
CA GLY A 379 17.54 8.55 14.00
C GLY A 379 16.27 7.73 14.27
N PHE A 380 15.61 7.30 13.22
CA PHE A 380 14.62 6.24 13.30
C PHE A 380 15.30 4.95 13.76
N THR A 381 14.81 4.35 14.84
CA THR A 381 15.51 3.25 15.48
C THR A 381 14.58 2.12 15.89
N ILE A 382 15.15 0.90 15.91
CA ILE A 382 14.61 -0.25 16.65
C ILE A 382 15.62 -0.59 17.75
N ASP A 383 15.16 -0.68 19.00
CA ASP A 383 16.00 -0.88 20.20
C ASP A 383 17.13 0.15 20.34
N GLY A 384 16.86 1.41 19.97
CA GLY A 384 17.81 2.51 20.03
C GLY A 384 18.91 2.47 18.98
N ARG A 385 18.79 1.63 17.94
CA ARG A 385 19.76 1.45 16.87
C ARG A 385 19.13 1.69 15.53
N SER A 386 19.78 2.47 14.66
CA SER A 386 19.46 2.55 13.26
C SER A 386 20.02 1.34 12.50
N PHE A 387 19.47 1.07 11.33
CA PHE A 387 19.89 -0.05 10.49
C PHE A 387 21.39 -0.05 10.18
N ASP A 388 21.97 -1.24 10.26
CA ASP A 388 23.35 -1.52 9.90
C ASP A 388 23.40 -2.90 9.21
N PRO A 389 23.69 -2.96 7.91
CA PRO A 389 23.66 -4.22 7.13
C PRO A 389 24.73 -5.24 7.58
N SER A 390 25.68 -4.84 8.42
CA SER A 390 26.70 -5.73 8.97
C SER A 390 26.34 -6.32 10.34
N ARG A 391 25.21 -5.89 10.95
CA ARG A 391 24.84 -6.26 12.31
C ARG A 391 23.58 -7.11 12.34
N ILE A 392 23.64 -8.30 12.90
CA ILE A 392 22.45 -9.09 13.22
C ILE A 392 21.86 -8.59 14.54
N ASP A 393 20.66 -8.02 14.49
CA ASP A 393 19.97 -7.47 15.64
C ASP A 393 19.22 -8.54 16.43
N GLN A 394 18.64 -9.53 15.75
CA GLN A 394 17.96 -10.66 16.38
C GLN A 394 18.52 -11.99 15.88
N ARG A 395 18.78 -12.91 16.82
CA ARG A 395 19.15 -14.31 16.51
C ARG A 395 18.09 -15.23 17.07
N VAL A 396 17.59 -16.12 16.24
CA VAL A 396 16.50 -17.04 16.56
C VAL A 396 16.94 -18.45 16.20
N PRO A 397 16.78 -19.44 17.10
CA PRO A 397 16.99 -20.84 16.76
C PRO A 397 15.94 -21.31 15.74
N ALA A 398 16.37 -22.08 14.74
CA ALA A 398 15.44 -22.75 13.82
C ALA A 398 14.51 -23.69 14.60
N GLY A 399 13.24 -23.72 14.25
CA GLY A 399 12.21 -24.50 14.95
C GLY A 399 11.58 -23.79 16.15
N ALA A 400 12.09 -22.62 16.56
CA ALA A 400 11.56 -21.92 17.73
C ALA A 400 10.21 -21.27 17.46
N VAL A 401 9.37 -21.25 18.50
CA VAL A 401 8.18 -20.38 18.56
C VAL A 401 8.48 -19.25 19.55
N GLU A 402 8.44 -18.01 19.06
CA GLU A 402 8.72 -16.85 19.91
C GLU A 402 7.49 -15.95 20.07
N GLU A 403 7.39 -15.29 21.22
CA GLU A 403 6.40 -14.26 21.50
C GLU A 403 7.10 -12.90 21.53
N TRP A 404 6.67 -12.00 20.62
CA TRP A 404 7.28 -10.67 20.50
C TRP A 404 6.29 -9.60 20.95
N THR A 405 6.77 -8.70 21.81
CA THR A 405 6.08 -7.47 22.18
C THR A 405 6.80 -6.32 21.49
N ILE A 406 6.12 -5.67 20.56
CA ILE A 406 6.64 -4.51 19.85
C ILE A 406 6.06 -3.27 20.53
N VAL A 407 6.93 -2.45 21.12
CA VAL A 407 6.60 -1.23 21.87
C VAL A 407 6.88 -0.03 20.99
N ASN A 408 5.90 0.83 20.83
CA ASN A 408 6.05 2.10 20.12
C ASN A 408 6.13 3.26 21.11
N ARG A 409 7.28 3.92 21.17
CA ARG A 409 7.51 5.10 22.03
C ARG A 409 7.32 6.42 21.30
N SER A 410 6.98 6.40 20.02
CA SER A 410 6.78 7.59 19.23
C SER A 410 5.33 8.10 19.27
N PRO A 411 5.08 9.36 18.89
CA PRO A 411 3.76 9.96 18.90
C PRO A 411 2.90 9.60 17.69
N MET A 412 3.34 8.68 16.85
CA MET A 412 2.59 8.22 15.67
C MET A 412 2.65 6.71 15.54
N ASP A 413 1.67 6.16 14.83
CA ASP A 413 1.59 4.73 14.54
C ASP A 413 2.73 4.26 13.63
N HIS A 414 3.19 3.02 13.84
CA HIS A 414 4.15 2.36 12.98
C HIS A 414 3.65 0.98 12.57
N PRO A 415 3.45 0.70 11.27
CA PRO A 415 3.20 -0.66 10.80
C PRO A 415 4.51 -1.44 10.83
N PHE A 416 4.57 -2.46 11.67
CA PHE A 416 5.74 -3.33 11.82
C PHE A 416 5.61 -4.50 10.85
N HIS A 417 6.59 -4.65 9.96
CA HIS A 417 6.68 -5.75 9.00
C HIS A 417 7.82 -6.69 9.35
N LEU A 418 7.56 -7.99 9.26
CA LEU A 418 8.54 -9.06 9.35
C LEU A 418 8.54 -9.85 8.04
N HIS A 419 9.70 -9.93 7.40
CA HIS A 419 9.86 -10.73 6.19
C HIS A 419 9.85 -12.22 6.49
N VAL A 420 9.41 -12.99 5.51
CA VAL A 420 9.42 -14.47 5.51
C VAL A 420 8.40 -15.07 6.47
N TRP A 421 8.57 -14.84 7.77
CA TRP A 421 7.79 -15.52 8.81
C TRP A 421 6.55 -14.71 9.18
N PRO A 422 5.33 -15.24 8.89
CA PRO A 422 4.11 -14.53 9.26
C PRO A 422 3.92 -14.49 10.78
N MET A 423 3.25 -13.47 11.25
CA MET A 423 2.98 -13.21 12.66
C MET A 423 1.54 -13.55 13.00
N GLN A 424 1.29 -14.43 13.96
CA GLN A 424 -0.03 -14.54 14.58
C GLN A 424 -0.23 -13.37 15.53
N VAL A 425 -1.23 -12.54 15.25
CA VAL A 425 -1.54 -11.37 16.06
C VAL A 425 -2.31 -11.79 17.31
N LEU A 426 -1.80 -11.39 18.47
CA LEU A 426 -2.45 -11.67 19.76
C LEU A 426 -3.16 -10.43 20.32
N ARG A 427 -2.54 -9.25 20.16
CA ARG A 427 -3.04 -7.99 20.68
C ARG A 427 -2.51 -6.81 19.86
N VAL A 428 -3.36 -5.83 19.62
CA VAL A 428 -3.00 -4.53 19.03
C VAL A 428 -3.47 -3.43 19.98
N GLY A 429 -2.55 -2.66 20.54
CA GLY A 429 -2.90 -1.69 21.59
C GLY A 429 -3.58 -2.37 22.78
N SER A 430 -4.82 -1.97 23.08
CA SER A 430 -5.66 -2.57 24.13
C SER A 430 -6.56 -3.70 23.62
N GLU A 431 -6.65 -3.90 22.29
CA GLU A 431 -7.54 -4.87 21.67
C GLU A 431 -6.89 -6.26 21.62
N THR A 432 -7.54 -7.27 22.20
CA THR A 432 -7.12 -8.67 22.09
C THR A 432 -7.78 -9.31 20.88
N ILE A 433 -6.98 -9.94 20.03
CA ILE A 433 -7.47 -10.62 18.83
C ILE A 433 -7.92 -12.04 19.20
N GLY A 434 -9.21 -12.31 19.01
CA GLY A 434 -9.82 -13.58 19.42
C GLY A 434 -9.47 -14.78 18.55
N PRO A 435 -9.83 -14.79 17.25
CA PRO A 435 -9.45 -15.86 16.31
C PRO A 435 -7.94 -15.84 16.02
N ALA A 436 -7.39 -16.95 15.47
CA ALA A 436 -6.03 -16.96 14.95
C ALA A 436 -5.99 -16.18 13.63
N GLU A 437 -5.45 -14.98 13.67
CA GLU A 437 -5.24 -14.12 12.50
C GLU A 437 -3.74 -13.95 12.25
N TRP A 438 -3.34 -14.18 10.99
CA TRP A 438 -1.96 -14.13 10.56
C TRP A 438 -1.74 -12.93 9.65
N GLN A 439 -0.75 -12.14 9.99
CA GLN A 439 -0.35 -10.94 9.24
C GLN A 439 1.16 -10.90 9.11
N ASP A 440 1.66 -10.19 8.13
CA ASP A 440 3.10 -9.86 8.02
C ASP A 440 3.35 -8.37 8.27
N VAL A 441 2.29 -7.54 8.31
CA VAL A 441 2.33 -6.15 8.75
C VAL A 441 1.34 -5.93 9.88
N VAL A 442 1.83 -5.58 11.06
CA VAL A 442 1.00 -5.32 12.25
C VAL A 442 1.15 -3.87 12.68
N ASN A 443 0.04 -3.15 12.79
CA ASN A 443 0.07 -1.78 13.29
C ASN A 443 0.45 -1.72 14.77
N ILE A 444 1.41 -0.86 15.12
CA ILE A 444 1.82 -0.59 16.49
C ILE A 444 1.36 0.84 16.83
N PRO A 445 0.25 1.01 17.55
CA PRO A 445 -0.31 2.33 17.82
C PRO A 445 0.65 3.23 18.59
N ALA A 446 0.52 4.55 18.39
CA ALA A 446 1.31 5.57 19.07
C ALA A 446 1.29 5.37 20.59
N HIS A 447 2.45 5.49 21.25
CA HIS A 447 2.62 5.32 22.70
C HIS A 447 2.03 4.03 23.28
N SER A 448 2.00 2.95 22.48
CA SER A 448 1.37 1.68 22.84
C SER A 448 2.27 0.49 22.46
N SER A 449 1.70 -0.70 22.44
CA SER A 449 2.41 -1.92 22.02
C SER A 449 1.45 -2.90 21.37
N SER A 450 1.99 -3.77 20.52
CA SER A 450 1.29 -4.94 19.97
C SER A 450 2.06 -6.21 20.32
N GLN A 451 1.36 -7.34 20.36
CA GLN A 451 1.92 -8.63 20.73
C GLN A 451 1.60 -9.66 19.67
N VAL A 452 2.62 -10.40 19.26
CA VAL A 452 2.53 -11.41 18.20
C VAL A 452 3.26 -12.69 18.62
N ARG A 453 2.88 -13.83 18.00
CA ARG A 453 3.66 -15.06 18.02
C ARG A 453 4.14 -15.41 16.61
N ILE A 454 5.35 -15.94 16.54
CA ILE A 454 6.03 -16.27 15.30
C ILE A 454 6.60 -17.68 15.42
N ALA A 455 6.36 -18.51 14.41
CA ALA A 455 7.01 -19.82 14.30
C ALA A 455 8.13 -19.75 13.25
N PHE A 456 9.34 -20.12 13.62
CA PHE A 456 10.52 -20.10 12.77
C PHE A 456 10.90 -21.54 12.38
N ASP A 457 9.91 -22.32 11.92
CA ASP A 457 10.00 -23.78 11.86
C ASP A 457 10.43 -24.37 10.49
N ASP A 458 10.63 -23.57 9.44
CA ASP A 458 10.86 -24.12 8.09
C ASP A 458 11.96 -23.42 7.26
N PHE A 459 12.19 -22.14 7.43
CA PHE A 459 13.27 -21.44 6.73
C PHE A 459 14.36 -20.99 7.68
N THR A 460 15.61 -21.12 7.22
CA THR A 460 16.79 -20.53 7.88
C THR A 460 17.37 -19.42 7.01
N GLY A 461 18.23 -18.61 7.59
CA GLY A 461 18.94 -17.55 6.89
C GLY A 461 18.76 -16.17 7.51
N THR A 462 19.22 -15.14 6.79
CA THR A 462 19.16 -13.75 7.23
C THR A 462 18.08 -12.99 6.48
N SER A 463 17.22 -12.32 7.23
CA SER A 463 16.16 -11.46 6.70
C SER A 463 16.06 -10.16 7.49
N VAL A 464 14.99 -9.37 7.26
CA VAL A 464 14.79 -8.08 7.90
C VAL A 464 13.44 -8.00 8.61
N PHE A 465 13.35 -7.07 9.55
CA PHE A 465 12.12 -6.55 10.13
C PHE A 465 12.23 -5.02 10.19
N HIS A 466 11.13 -4.31 9.93
CA HIS A 466 11.17 -2.85 9.82
C HIS A 466 9.79 -2.21 10.00
N CYS A 467 9.76 -0.88 10.13
CA CYS A 467 8.54 -0.10 9.97
C CYS A 467 8.19 0.01 8.49
N HIS A 468 6.96 -0.27 8.10
CA HIS A 468 6.52 -0.20 6.70
C HIS A 468 6.02 1.19 6.28
N ILE A 469 6.27 2.23 7.05
CA ILE A 469 6.38 3.60 6.53
C ILE A 469 7.76 3.67 5.87
N LEU A 470 7.80 3.59 4.53
CA LEU A 470 9.06 3.38 3.79
C LEU A 470 10.07 4.52 3.97
N ASP A 471 9.61 5.75 4.24
CA ASP A 471 10.51 6.86 4.63
C ASP A 471 11.22 6.59 5.97
N HIS A 472 10.57 5.91 6.91
CA HIS A 472 11.17 5.54 8.20
C HIS A 472 12.14 4.36 8.05
N GLU A 473 11.79 3.38 7.23
CA GLU A 473 12.67 2.28 6.84
C GLU A 473 13.96 2.80 6.23
N ASP A 474 13.85 3.65 5.19
CA ASP A 474 14.99 4.25 4.49
C ASP A 474 15.87 5.11 5.40
N GLN A 475 15.33 5.63 6.50
CA GLN A 475 16.04 6.41 7.51
C GLN A 475 16.52 5.56 8.70
N GLY A 476 16.36 4.24 8.64
CA GLY A 476 17.00 3.31 9.57
C GLY A 476 16.09 2.58 10.56
N MET A 477 14.74 2.72 10.49
CA MET A 477 13.83 1.93 11.34
C MET A 477 13.70 0.49 10.82
N MET A 478 14.83 -0.21 10.79
CA MET A 478 14.98 -1.58 10.29
C MET A 478 16.06 -2.31 11.08
N GLY A 479 15.97 -3.63 11.14
CA GLY A 479 16.99 -4.50 11.75
C GLY A 479 17.10 -5.84 11.02
N LEU A 480 18.24 -6.53 11.20
CA LEU A 480 18.48 -7.87 10.68
C LEU A 480 18.09 -8.95 11.68
N ILE A 481 17.42 -9.98 11.18
CA ILE A 481 17.14 -11.23 11.89
C ILE A 481 17.88 -12.37 11.20
N ALA A 482 18.53 -13.23 11.99
CA ALA A 482 19.12 -14.48 11.53
C ALA A 482 18.44 -15.64 12.23
N VAL A 483 17.92 -16.59 11.46
CA VAL A 483 17.34 -17.86 11.91
C VAL A 483 18.32 -18.97 11.55
N ALA A 484 18.82 -19.74 12.54
CA ALA A 484 19.85 -20.78 12.34
C ALA A 484 19.73 -21.93 13.35
#